data_44f898337abeb792adffffb01a51aa5b
#
_entry.id   44f898337abeb792adffffb01a51aa5b
#
_cell.length_a   1.000
_cell.length_b   1.000
_cell.length_c   1.000
_cell.angle_alpha   90.00
_cell.angle_beta   90.00
_cell.angle_gamma   90.00
#
_symmetry.space_group_name_H-M   'P 1'
#
loop_
_entity.id
_entity.type
_entity.pdbx_description
1 polymer ?
#
loop_
_entity_poly.entity_id
_entity_poly.type
_entity_poly.pdbx_seq_one_letter_code
_entity_poly.pdbx_strand_id
1 'polypeptide(L)'
;PYLINYIMKTIEHFVNGKSFSGDSKKMGKIFNPATGEQESEVKLATTKDVNKAVANAKKAFDAWANTPPIQRARIMFKFKELIEKNSDELTKIIVAEHGKVYEDARGSLTRGLEVVEYACGIPQMLKGEFTENVGTNVDSWSIRQPLGVCAGITPFNFPAMVPMWMFPMAIACGNTFVLKPSEKDPSCSMRLAELLKDAGLPDGVFNVVNGDKEAVDALINNKDVVAMSFVGSTPIAKYIYENCAKNEKRVQALGGAKNHCVVMPDCDLDQAVN
;
A
#
# COMPACT_ATOMS: atom_id res chain seq x y z
N PRO A 1 -28.22 1.46 -36.13
CA PRO A 1 -27.01 1.69 -35.35
C PRO A 1 -27.37 1.53 -33.88
N TYR A 2 -26.98 0.40 -33.31
CA TYR A 2 -27.16 0.16 -31.87
C TYR A 2 -26.10 0.99 -31.15
N LEU A 3 -26.52 2.09 -30.50
CA LEU A 3 -25.75 2.75 -29.47
C LEU A 3 -25.62 1.75 -28.31
N ILE A 4 -24.54 0.98 -28.28
CA ILE A 4 -24.14 0.31 -27.06
C ILE A 4 -23.75 1.43 -26.10
N ASN A 5 -24.59 1.74 -25.14
CA ASN A 5 -24.25 2.59 -24.02
C ASN A 5 -23.05 1.92 -23.30
N TYR A 6 -21.86 2.36 -23.60
CA TYR A 6 -20.66 1.95 -22.89
C TYR A 6 -20.77 2.57 -21.49
N ILE A 7 -21.29 1.80 -20.54
CA ILE A 7 -21.29 2.25 -19.13
C ILE A 7 -19.84 2.22 -18.68
N MET A 8 -19.25 3.41 -18.55
CA MET A 8 -17.88 3.57 -18.08
C MET A 8 -17.75 2.96 -16.68
N LYS A 9 -16.74 2.09 -16.49
CA LYS A 9 -16.49 1.45 -15.20
C LYS A 9 -16.10 2.50 -14.16
N THR A 10 -16.78 2.53 -13.02
CA THR A 10 -16.42 3.37 -11.88
C THR A 10 -15.68 2.53 -10.84
N ILE A 11 -14.47 2.96 -10.47
CA ILE A 11 -13.67 2.37 -9.40
C ILE A 11 -14.04 3.06 -8.10
N GLU A 12 -14.53 2.30 -7.15
CA GLU A 12 -14.91 2.73 -5.82
C GLU A 12 -13.74 2.56 -4.84
N HIS A 13 -13.95 2.86 -3.57
CA HIS A 13 -13.04 2.53 -2.47
C HIS A 13 -13.23 1.08 -2.03
N PHE A 14 -12.30 0.55 -1.23
CA PHE A 14 -12.47 -0.74 -0.55
C PHE A 14 -12.36 -0.52 0.96
N VAL A 15 -13.47 -0.61 1.66
CA VAL A 15 -13.55 -0.31 3.09
C VAL A 15 -14.32 -1.41 3.82
N ASN A 16 -13.76 -1.88 4.92
CA ASN A 16 -14.38 -2.91 5.75
C ASN A 16 -14.72 -4.18 4.94
N GLY A 17 -13.77 -4.65 4.13
CA GLY A 17 -13.86 -5.88 3.35
C GLY A 17 -14.79 -5.84 2.15
N LYS A 18 -15.23 -4.67 1.69
CA LYS A 18 -16.15 -4.54 0.55
C LYS A 18 -15.99 -3.23 -0.21
N SER A 19 -16.54 -3.19 -1.43
CA SER A 19 -16.68 -1.95 -2.19
C SER A 19 -17.46 -0.90 -1.40
N PHE A 20 -16.99 0.33 -1.44
CA PHE A 20 -17.56 1.48 -0.74
C PHE A 20 -17.57 2.70 -1.64
N SER A 21 -18.75 3.15 -2.03
CA SER A 21 -18.94 4.26 -2.95
C SER A 21 -18.57 5.63 -2.37
N GLY A 22 -18.65 5.78 -1.04
CA GLY A 22 -18.45 7.08 -0.37
C GLY A 22 -19.55 8.09 -0.69
N ASP A 23 -19.40 9.29 -0.14
CA ASP A 23 -20.33 10.41 -0.33
C ASP A 23 -19.86 11.39 -1.43
N SER A 24 -18.64 11.22 -1.93
CA SER A 24 -18.04 12.11 -2.93
C SER A 24 -18.70 11.98 -4.29
N LYS A 25 -18.97 13.14 -4.92
CA LYS A 25 -19.32 13.25 -6.33
C LYS A 25 -18.13 13.53 -7.25
N LYS A 26 -16.94 13.76 -6.65
CA LYS A 26 -15.72 14.08 -7.39
C LYS A 26 -15.13 12.80 -7.98
N MET A 27 -14.83 12.83 -9.27
CA MET A 27 -14.28 11.72 -10.04
C MET A 27 -12.91 12.08 -10.61
N GLY A 28 -12.01 11.11 -10.64
CA GLY A 28 -10.78 11.14 -11.42
C GLY A 28 -10.96 10.33 -12.71
N LYS A 29 -10.26 10.71 -13.76
CA LYS A 29 -10.25 9.96 -15.04
C LYS A 29 -9.06 9.03 -15.09
N ILE A 30 -9.27 7.82 -15.55
CA ILE A 30 -8.23 6.81 -15.74
C ILE A 30 -8.12 6.55 -17.24
N PHE A 31 -6.90 6.71 -17.75
CA PHE A 31 -6.58 6.55 -19.15
C PHE A 31 -5.66 5.34 -19.36
N ASN A 32 -5.80 4.71 -20.50
CA ASN A 32 -4.78 3.81 -21.01
C ASN A 32 -3.70 4.64 -21.72
N PRO A 33 -2.47 4.73 -21.19
CA PRO A 33 -1.43 5.57 -21.80
C PRO A 33 -1.00 5.13 -23.20
N ALA A 34 -1.20 3.86 -23.56
CA ALA A 34 -0.83 3.34 -24.87
C ALA A 34 -1.81 3.80 -25.98
N THR A 35 -3.09 3.98 -25.65
CA THR A 35 -4.12 4.39 -26.61
C THR A 35 -4.53 5.87 -26.43
N GLY A 36 -4.32 6.44 -25.25
CA GLY A 36 -4.80 7.76 -24.87
C GLY A 36 -6.31 7.80 -24.55
N GLU A 37 -6.99 6.67 -24.56
CA GLU A 37 -8.42 6.57 -24.30
C GLU A 37 -8.72 6.48 -22.80
N GLN A 38 -9.82 7.09 -22.39
CA GLN A 38 -10.32 6.94 -21.02
C GLN A 38 -11.06 5.61 -20.88
N GLU A 39 -10.56 4.73 -20.02
CA GLU A 39 -11.14 3.37 -19.82
C GLU A 39 -12.05 3.30 -18.59
N SER A 40 -11.82 4.15 -17.57
CA SER A 40 -12.60 4.14 -16.34
C SER A 40 -12.56 5.49 -15.62
N GLU A 41 -13.31 5.56 -14.53
CA GLU A 41 -13.32 6.67 -13.58
C GLU A 41 -13.09 6.14 -12.17
N VAL A 42 -12.48 6.94 -11.32
CA VAL A 42 -12.25 6.61 -9.91
C VAL A 42 -12.91 7.64 -9.01
N LYS A 43 -13.57 7.19 -7.96
CA LYS A 43 -14.11 8.08 -6.93
C LYS A 43 -12.98 8.67 -6.10
N LEU A 44 -13.01 9.98 -5.88
CA LEU A 44 -12.04 10.67 -5.05
C LEU A 44 -12.66 10.95 -3.68
N ALA A 45 -12.09 10.34 -2.65
CA ALA A 45 -12.60 10.38 -1.28
C ALA A 45 -12.62 11.80 -0.71
N THR A 46 -13.70 12.12 -0.03
CA THR A 46 -13.76 13.29 0.88
C THR A 46 -13.08 12.98 2.21
N THR A 47 -12.81 14.01 2.99
CA THR A 47 -12.35 13.87 4.38
C THR A 47 -13.26 12.93 5.19
N LYS A 48 -14.58 12.96 4.97
CA LYS A 48 -15.55 12.10 5.65
C LYS A 48 -15.39 10.63 5.26
N ASP A 49 -15.14 10.34 3.98
CA ASP A 49 -14.91 8.98 3.48
C ASP A 49 -13.63 8.40 4.08
N VAL A 50 -12.54 9.18 4.12
CA VAL A 50 -11.28 8.80 4.75
C VAL A 50 -11.47 8.52 6.23
N ASN A 51 -12.14 9.40 6.96
CA ASN A 51 -12.40 9.23 8.39
C ASN A 51 -13.21 7.96 8.66
N LYS A 52 -14.15 7.59 7.79
CA LYS A 52 -14.89 6.34 7.89
C LYS A 52 -13.99 5.11 7.69
N ALA A 53 -13.06 5.14 6.73
CA ALA A 53 -12.09 4.06 6.53
C ALA A 53 -11.17 3.91 7.76
N VAL A 54 -10.66 5.02 8.30
CA VAL A 54 -9.81 5.03 9.50
C VAL A 54 -10.58 4.50 10.72
N ALA A 55 -11.85 4.90 10.90
CA ALA A 55 -12.68 4.41 12.00
C ALA A 55 -12.91 2.88 11.92
N ASN A 56 -13.11 2.32 10.71
CA ASN A 56 -13.19 0.87 10.53
C ASN A 56 -11.85 0.19 10.85
N ALA A 57 -10.73 0.76 10.41
CA ALA A 57 -9.41 0.26 10.74
C ALA A 57 -9.15 0.28 12.27
N LYS A 58 -9.53 1.36 12.94
CA LYS A 58 -9.43 1.50 14.40
C LYS A 58 -10.26 0.44 15.13
N LYS A 59 -11.49 0.21 14.67
CA LYS A 59 -12.38 -0.80 15.26
C LYS A 59 -11.82 -2.22 15.13
N ALA A 60 -11.14 -2.53 14.02
CA ALA A 60 -10.55 -3.84 13.77
C ALA A 60 -9.23 -4.06 14.53
N PHE A 61 -8.58 -2.99 15.00
CA PHE A 61 -7.21 -3.03 15.50
C PHE A 61 -7.03 -3.96 16.70
N ASP A 62 -7.82 -3.84 17.75
CA ASP A 62 -7.59 -4.58 19.00
C ASP A 62 -7.66 -6.10 18.77
N ALA A 63 -8.65 -6.57 18.03
CA ALA A 63 -8.78 -7.98 17.70
C ALA A 63 -7.61 -8.48 16.84
N TRP A 64 -7.19 -7.68 15.85
CA TRP A 64 -6.08 -8.03 14.98
C TRP A 64 -4.74 -8.00 15.70
N ALA A 65 -4.48 -6.99 16.52
CA ALA A 65 -3.26 -6.86 17.32
C ALA A 65 -3.05 -8.05 18.27
N ASN A 66 -4.15 -8.59 18.82
CA ASN A 66 -4.14 -9.77 19.69
C ASN A 66 -4.13 -11.11 18.94
N THR A 67 -4.26 -11.11 17.61
CA THR A 67 -4.14 -12.32 16.80
C THR A 67 -2.68 -12.83 16.84
N PRO A 68 -2.43 -14.09 17.20
CA PRO A 68 -1.07 -14.62 17.29
C PRO A 68 -0.28 -14.42 15.97
N PRO A 69 1.03 -14.06 16.04
CA PRO A 69 1.85 -13.83 14.85
C PRO A 69 1.81 -14.95 13.82
N ILE A 70 1.77 -16.21 14.27
CA ILE A 70 1.70 -17.36 13.36
C ILE A 70 0.38 -17.41 12.57
N GLN A 71 -0.73 -16.96 13.14
CA GLN A 71 -2.00 -16.89 12.43
C GLN A 71 -1.99 -15.77 11.40
N ARG A 72 -1.40 -14.61 11.74
CA ARG A 72 -1.18 -13.52 10.78
C ARG A 72 -0.26 -13.94 9.63
N ALA A 73 0.81 -14.68 9.93
CA ALA A 73 1.71 -15.24 8.92
C ALA A 73 0.99 -16.18 7.94
N ARG A 74 0.06 -17.02 8.42
CA ARG A 74 -0.73 -17.91 7.55
C ARG A 74 -1.55 -17.15 6.52
N ILE A 75 -2.09 -16.00 6.89
CA ILE A 75 -2.79 -15.12 5.95
C ILE A 75 -1.81 -14.56 4.91
N MET A 76 -0.60 -14.16 5.30
CA MET A 76 0.44 -13.70 4.36
C MET A 76 0.87 -14.80 3.40
N PHE A 77 1.04 -16.06 3.86
CA PHE A 77 1.30 -17.21 2.99
C PHE A 77 0.18 -17.41 1.96
N LYS A 78 -1.07 -17.34 2.40
CA LYS A 78 -2.22 -17.48 1.49
C LYS A 78 -2.32 -16.31 0.51
N PHE A 79 -2.04 -15.11 0.96
CA PHE A 79 -2.00 -13.92 0.10
C PHE A 79 -0.90 -14.04 -0.97
N LYS A 80 0.31 -14.50 -0.58
CA LYS A 80 1.39 -14.82 -1.54
C LYS A 80 0.91 -15.77 -2.64
N GLU A 81 0.33 -16.91 -2.24
CA GLU A 81 -0.21 -17.91 -3.18
C GLU A 81 -1.24 -17.29 -4.15
N LEU A 82 -2.14 -16.44 -3.62
CA LEU A 82 -3.16 -15.78 -4.44
C LEU A 82 -2.57 -14.76 -5.41
N ILE A 83 -1.52 -14.02 -5.02
CA ILE A 83 -0.80 -13.11 -5.94
C ILE A 83 -0.16 -13.93 -7.07
N GLU A 84 0.56 -15.01 -6.75
CA GLU A 84 1.21 -15.88 -7.73
C GLU A 84 0.19 -16.45 -8.73
N LYS A 85 -0.93 -16.96 -8.23
CA LYS A 85 -2.01 -17.50 -9.06
C LYS A 85 -2.64 -16.47 -9.99
N ASN A 86 -2.72 -15.21 -9.55
CA ASN A 86 -3.32 -14.10 -10.29
C ASN A 86 -2.28 -13.15 -10.91
N SER A 87 -1.01 -13.58 -11.04
CA SER A 87 0.09 -12.71 -11.46
C SER A 87 -0.11 -12.15 -12.87
N ASP A 88 -0.65 -12.95 -13.80
CA ASP A 88 -0.95 -12.51 -15.17
C ASP A 88 -2.06 -11.43 -15.19
N GLU A 89 -3.13 -11.62 -14.41
CA GLU A 89 -4.22 -10.64 -14.26
C GLU A 89 -3.67 -9.31 -13.70
N LEU A 90 -2.91 -9.37 -12.58
CA LEU A 90 -2.34 -8.20 -11.95
C LEU A 90 -1.36 -7.46 -12.87
N THR A 91 -0.54 -8.21 -13.62
CA THR A 91 0.40 -7.64 -14.60
C THR A 91 -0.36 -6.89 -15.71
N LYS A 92 -1.43 -7.48 -16.25
CA LYS A 92 -2.27 -6.84 -17.28
C LYS A 92 -2.95 -5.58 -16.78
N ILE A 93 -3.42 -5.56 -15.53
CA ILE A 93 -3.98 -4.34 -14.90
C ILE A 93 -2.93 -3.23 -14.87
N ILE A 94 -1.69 -3.54 -14.46
CA ILE A 94 -0.58 -2.57 -14.41
C ILE A 94 -0.28 -2.04 -15.83
N VAL A 95 -0.19 -2.93 -16.83
CA VAL A 95 0.07 -2.54 -18.22
C VAL A 95 -1.01 -1.58 -18.73
N ALA A 96 -2.28 -1.89 -18.47
CA ALA A 96 -3.41 -1.09 -18.97
C ALA A 96 -3.44 0.33 -18.38
N GLU A 97 -3.23 0.48 -17.08
CA GLU A 97 -3.33 1.78 -16.41
C GLU A 97 -2.02 2.57 -16.37
N HIS A 98 -0.85 1.89 -16.36
CA HIS A 98 0.45 2.55 -16.31
C HIS A 98 1.11 2.71 -17.69
N GLY A 99 0.90 1.76 -18.61
CA GLY A 99 1.50 1.78 -19.95
C GLY A 99 2.93 1.21 -20.05
N LYS A 100 3.50 0.64 -18.97
CA LYS A 100 4.79 -0.06 -19.06
C LYS A 100 4.66 -1.40 -19.79
N VAL A 101 5.76 -1.88 -20.34
CA VAL A 101 5.77 -3.19 -21.01
C VAL A 101 5.48 -4.32 -20.04
N TYR A 102 4.94 -5.41 -20.54
CA TYR A 102 4.47 -6.54 -19.73
C TYR A 102 5.55 -7.10 -18.80
N GLU A 103 6.77 -7.28 -19.27
CA GLU A 103 7.87 -7.85 -18.48
C GLU A 103 8.30 -6.91 -17.33
N ASP A 104 8.30 -5.59 -17.54
CA ASP A 104 8.57 -4.62 -16.46
C ASP A 104 7.44 -4.60 -15.43
N ALA A 105 6.20 -4.70 -15.88
CA ALA A 105 5.06 -4.79 -14.98
C ALA A 105 5.13 -6.06 -14.12
N ARG A 106 5.46 -7.20 -14.73
CA ARG A 106 5.66 -8.49 -14.06
C ARG A 106 6.85 -8.44 -13.09
N GLY A 107 7.97 -7.86 -13.51
CA GLY A 107 9.15 -7.69 -12.67
C GLY A 107 8.87 -6.82 -11.44
N SER A 108 8.11 -5.74 -11.60
CA SER A 108 7.71 -4.90 -10.45
C SER A 108 6.72 -5.61 -9.50
N LEU A 109 5.80 -6.43 -10.04
CA LEU A 109 4.93 -7.27 -9.22
C LEU A 109 5.74 -8.27 -8.39
N THR A 110 6.73 -8.95 -9.00
CA THR A 110 7.62 -9.90 -8.34
C THR A 110 8.36 -9.26 -7.17
N ARG A 111 8.92 -8.05 -7.34
CA ARG A 111 9.59 -7.32 -6.25
C ARG A 111 8.66 -6.96 -5.09
N GLY A 112 7.40 -6.67 -5.37
CA GLY A 112 6.40 -6.48 -4.32
C GLY A 112 6.09 -7.79 -3.59
N LEU A 113 6.01 -8.90 -4.33
CA LEU A 113 5.77 -10.24 -3.80
C LEU A 113 6.89 -10.68 -2.84
N GLU A 114 8.15 -10.36 -3.13
CA GLU A 114 9.30 -10.64 -2.25
C GLU A 114 9.12 -10.04 -0.84
N VAL A 115 8.49 -8.86 -0.73
CA VAL A 115 8.18 -8.27 0.58
C VAL A 115 7.04 -9.03 1.28
N VAL A 116 6.06 -9.54 0.54
CA VAL A 116 5.02 -10.42 1.11
C VAL A 116 5.66 -11.73 1.63
N GLU A 117 6.60 -12.32 0.89
CA GLU A 117 7.38 -13.48 1.33
C GLU A 117 8.15 -13.18 2.62
N TYR A 118 8.82 -12.03 2.67
CA TYR A 118 9.50 -11.58 3.88
C TYR A 118 8.53 -11.45 5.07
N ALA A 119 7.33 -10.92 4.85
CA ALA A 119 6.29 -10.79 5.87
C ALA A 119 5.79 -12.15 6.40
N CYS A 120 5.89 -13.23 5.62
CA CYS A 120 5.57 -14.59 6.09
C CYS A 120 6.48 -15.04 7.26
N GLY A 121 7.69 -14.49 7.36
CA GLY A 121 8.64 -14.74 8.45
C GLY A 121 8.39 -13.96 9.73
N ILE A 122 7.30 -13.21 9.82
CA ILE A 122 7.03 -12.27 10.92
C ILE A 122 7.13 -12.87 12.33
N PRO A 123 6.76 -14.14 12.60
CA PRO A 123 6.89 -14.70 13.94
C PRO A 123 8.32 -14.67 14.48
N GLN A 124 9.34 -14.78 13.62
CA GLN A 124 10.74 -14.69 14.02
C GLN A 124 11.19 -13.25 14.21
N MET A 125 10.71 -12.33 13.36
CA MET A 125 11.09 -10.92 13.40
C MET A 125 10.50 -10.16 14.60
N LEU A 126 9.40 -10.65 15.18
CA LEU A 126 8.75 -10.03 16.34
C LEU A 126 9.34 -10.47 17.68
N LYS A 127 10.32 -11.35 17.69
CA LYS A 127 11.02 -11.73 18.94
C LYS A 127 11.69 -10.51 19.56
N GLY A 128 11.59 -10.41 20.87
CA GLY A 128 12.33 -9.45 21.67
C GLY A 128 13.68 -9.99 22.10
N GLU A 129 14.38 -9.22 22.91
CA GLU A 129 15.69 -9.53 23.48
C GLU A 129 15.56 -9.63 25.00
N PHE A 130 16.40 -10.43 25.62
CA PHE A 130 16.53 -10.58 27.06
C PHE A 130 18.01 -10.47 27.45
N THR A 131 18.28 -9.72 28.53
CA THR A 131 19.61 -9.61 29.12
C THR A 131 19.49 -9.85 30.62
N GLU A 132 20.12 -10.94 31.10
CA GLU A 132 20.22 -11.23 32.51
C GLU A 132 21.29 -10.34 33.16
N ASN A 133 21.02 -9.85 34.37
CA ASN A 133 21.96 -9.03 35.18
C ASN A 133 22.55 -7.84 34.39
N VAL A 134 21.74 -7.11 33.66
CA VAL A 134 22.13 -5.86 32.99
C VAL A 134 22.60 -4.78 34.02
N GLY A 135 22.22 -4.96 35.26
CA GLY A 135 22.71 -4.29 36.47
C GLY A 135 22.61 -5.26 37.63
N THR A 136 23.13 -4.92 38.81
CA THR A 136 23.10 -5.81 39.97
C THR A 136 21.65 -6.15 40.35
N ASN A 137 21.28 -7.42 40.18
CA ASN A 137 19.92 -7.96 40.37
C ASN A 137 18.83 -7.30 39.50
N VAL A 138 19.22 -6.86 38.29
CA VAL A 138 18.29 -6.25 37.31
C VAL A 138 18.37 -6.99 35.99
N ASP A 139 17.25 -7.57 35.54
CA ASP A 139 17.09 -8.12 34.21
C ASP A 139 16.38 -7.10 33.30
N SER A 140 16.69 -7.14 32.00
CA SER A 140 16.05 -6.29 30.98
C SER A 140 15.53 -7.14 29.84
N TRP A 141 14.36 -6.78 29.33
CA TRP A 141 13.78 -7.43 28.16
C TRP A 141 13.00 -6.43 27.31
N SER A 142 12.88 -6.75 26.03
CA SER A 142 12.11 -5.96 25.07
C SER A 142 11.01 -6.79 24.43
N ILE A 143 9.89 -6.15 24.10
CA ILE A 143 8.83 -6.72 23.28
C ILE A 143 8.50 -5.77 22.13
N ARG A 144 8.06 -6.35 21.02
CA ARG A 144 7.58 -5.62 19.84
C ARG A 144 6.06 -5.65 19.83
N GLN A 145 5.44 -4.47 19.80
CA GLN A 145 3.99 -4.31 19.81
C GLN A 145 3.53 -3.52 18.58
N PRO A 146 2.33 -3.80 18.03
CA PRO A 146 1.76 -2.99 16.97
C PRO A 146 1.42 -1.58 17.45
N LEU A 147 1.48 -0.61 16.54
CA LEU A 147 1.26 0.81 16.83
C LEU A 147 -0.22 1.19 16.84
N GLY A 148 -0.99 0.66 15.92
CA GLY A 148 -2.37 1.08 15.70
C GLY A 148 -2.74 1.11 14.22
N VAL A 149 -3.49 2.14 13.81
CA VAL A 149 -3.81 2.39 12.41
C VAL A 149 -2.62 3.05 11.72
N CYS A 150 -2.07 2.36 10.72
CA CYS A 150 -1.05 2.90 9.84
C CYS A 150 -1.67 3.33 8.50
N ALA A 151 -1.06 4.27 7.81
CA ALA A 151 -1.48 4.67 6.48
C ALA A 151 -0.32 4.69 5.48
N GLY A 152 -0.63 4.49 4.20
CA GLY A 152 0.34 4.55 3.12
C GLY A 152 -0.18 5.37 1.94
N ILE A 153 0.69 6.18 1.35
CA ILE A 153 0.41 6.96 0.15
C ILE A 153 1.44 6.58 -0.89
N THR A 154 0.98 6.12 -2.06
CA THR A 154 1.85 5.54 -3.08
C THR A 154 1.72 6.22 -4.43
N PRO A 155 2.81 6.29 -5.22
CA PRO A 155 2.84 6.90 -6.53
C PRO A 155 2.31 5.97 -7.61
N PHE A 156 2.17 6.50 -8.83
CA PHE A 156 1.66 5.75 -9.99
C PHE A 156 2.71 4.84 -10.64
N ASN A 157 4.00 5.13 -10.50
CA ASN A 157 5.04 4.44 -11.29
C ASN A 157 5.24 2.95 -10.94
N PHE A 158 4.79 2.51 -9.76
CA PHE A 158 4.83 1.11 -9.32
C PHE A 158 3.57 0.76 -8.50
N PRO A 159 2.40 0.60 -9.16
CA PRO A 159 1.10 0.50 -8.49
C PRO A 159 0.88 -0.79 -7.69
N ALA A 160 1.74 -1.81 -7.87
CA ALA A 160 1.78 -3.02 -7.07
C ALA A 160 2.94 -3.02 -6.07
N MET A 161 4.16 -2.76 -6.56
CA MET A 161 5.40 -2.90 -5.78
C MET A 161 5.41 -1.97 -4.56
N VAL A 162 5.15 -0.69 -4.75
CA VAL A 162 5.25 0.28 -3.65
C VAL A 162 4.17 0.09 -2.58
N PRO A 163 2.88 -0.16 -2.91
CA PRO A 163 1.91 -0.56 -1.91
C PRO A 163 2.34 -1.80 -1.11
N MET A 164 2.86 -2.83 -1.79
CA MET A 164 3.32 -4.06 -1.14
C MET A 164 4.61 -3.88 -0.31
N TRP A 165 5.34 -2.79 -0.44
CA TRP A 165 6.41 -2.45 0.50
C TRP A 165 5.89 -2.00 1.87
N MET A 166 4.64 -1.55 1.94
CA MET A 166 4.07 -0.90 3.12
C MET A 166 3.11 -1.82 3.88
N PHE A 167 1.97 -2.17 3.27
CA PHE A 167 0.87 -2.80 3.99
C PHE A 167 1.15 -4.25 4.45
N PRO A 168 1.88 -5.14 3.73
CA PRO A 168 2.08 -6.50 4.19
C PRO A 168 2.84 -6.57 5.51
N MET A 169 3.92 -5.79 5.63
CA MET A 169 4.69 -5.72 6.87
C MET A 169 3.91 -5.10 8.02
N ALA A 170 3.19 -4.00 7.77
CA ALA A 170 2.37 -3.37 8.80
C ALA A 170 1.30 -4.33 9.33
N ILE A 171 0.59 -5.03 8.44
CA ILE A 171 -0.46 -6.00 8.78
C ILE A 171 0.13 -7.22 9.50
N ALA A 172 1.22 -7.79 9.01
CA ALA A 172 1.89 -8.92 9.64
C ALA A 172 2.37 -8.58 11.06
N CYS A 173 2.82 -7.34 11.30
CA CYS A 173 3.18 -6.86 12.63
C CYS A 173 1.97 -6.66 13.57
N GLY A 174 0.74 -6.77 13.09
CA GLY A 174 -0.48 -6.61 13.88
C GLY A 174 -1.11 -5.21 13.81
N ASN A 175 -0.65 -4.34 12.92
CA ASN A 175 -1.29 -3.05 12.65
C ASN A 175 -2.46 -3.22 11.68
N THR A 176 -3.40 -2.27 11.70
CA THR A 176 -4.36 -2.08 10.62
C THR A 176 -3.84 -1.04 9.65
N PHE A 177 -4.33 -1.05 8.41
CA PHE A 177 -3.74 -0.22 7.36
C PHE A 177 -4.80 0.43 6.47
N VAL A 178 -4.58 1.71 6.14
CA VAL A 178 -5.35 2.47 5.15
C VAL A 178 -4.40 2.89 4.03
N LEU A 179 -4.61 2.36 2.83
CA LEU A 179 -3.84 2.69 1.64
C LEU A 179 -4.56 3.76 0.82
N LYS A 180 -3.83 4.81 0.43
CA LYS A 180 -4.22 5.75 -0.63
C LYS A 180 -3.31 5.52 -1.84
N PRO A 181 -3.71 4.71 -2.83
CA PRO A 181 -2.94 4.55 -4.06
C PRO A 181 -3.01 5.82 -4.93
N SER A 182 -2.24 5.86 -6.01
CA SER A 182 -2.40 6.89 -7.02
C SER A 182 -3.81 6.84 -7.62
N GLU A 183 -4.41 8.00 -7.83
CA GLU A 183 -5.70 8.14 -8.52
C GLU A 183 -5.62 7.88 -10.03
N LYS A 184 -4.39 7.72 -10.58
CA LYS A 184 -4.17 7.47 -12.01
C LYS A 184 -4.25 6.00 -12.38
N ASP A 185 -3.89 5.11 -11.45
CA ASP A 185 -3.79 3.67 -11.66
C ASP A 185 -4.15 2.85 -10.40
N PRO A 186 -5.38 3.02 -9.87
CA PRO A 186 -5.78 2.43 -8.60
C PRO A 186 -6.15 0.95 -8.67
N SER A 187 -6.48 0.41 -9.86
CA SER A 187 -7.11 -0.91 -10.00
C SER A 187 -6.26 -2.05 -9.45
N CYS A 188 -4.94 -1.98 -9.58
CA CYS A 188 -4.06 -3.00 -9.03
C CYS A 188 -4.15 -3.06 -7.49
N SER A 189 -4.16 -1.91 -6.81
CA SER A 189 -4.32 -1.84 -5.36
C SER A 189 -5.70 -2.33 -4.89
N MET A 190 -6.75 -2.08 -5.67
CA MET A 190 -8.09 -2.60 -5.40
C MET A 190 -8.13 -4.12 -5.50
N ARG A 191 -7.50 -4.68 -6.56
CA ARG A 191 -7.42 -6.14 -6.73
C ARG A 191 -6.61 -6.81 -5.63
N LEU A 192 -5.50 -6.21 -5.18
CA LEU A 192 -4.73 -6.69 -4.04
C LEU A 192 -5.56 -6.71 -2.74
N ALA A 193 -6.45 -5.72 -2.54
CA ALA A 193 -7.35 -5.70 -1.39
C ALA A 193 -8.36 -6.86 -1.40
N GLU A 194 -8.91 -7.18 -2.57
CA GLU A 194 -9.78 -8.35 -2.76
C GLU A 194 -9.03 -9.65 -2.47
N LEU A 195 -7.81 -9.81 -2.99
CA LEU A 195 -6.98 -11.00 -2.75
C LEU A 195 -6.60 -11.15 -1.27
N LEU A 196 -6.36 -10.04 -0.54
CA LEU A 196 -6.16 -10.08 0.90
C LEU A 196 -7.41 -10.59 1.65
N LYS A 197 -8.59 -10.14 1.24
CA LYS A 197 -9.85 -10.64 1.79
C LYS A 197 -10.00 -12.13 1.51
N ASP A 198 -9.73 -12.58 0.28
CA ASP A 198 -9.79 -13.99 -0.13
C ASP A 198 -8.75 -14.85 0.63
N ALA A 199 -7.63 -14.24 1.06
CA ALA A 199 -6.65 -14.88 1.92
C ALA A 199 -7.14 -15.05 3.37
N GLY A 200 -8.29 -14.48 3.73
CA GLY A 200 -8.89 -14.58 5.05
C GLY A 200 -8.54 -13.43 6.00
N LEU A 201 -8.05 -12.29 5.47
CA LEU A 201 -7.83 -11.11 6.30
C LEU A 201 -9.16 -10.59 6.85
N PRO A 202 -9.29 -10.35 8.17
CA PRO A 202 -10.51 -9.82 8.76
C PRO A 202 -10.89 -8.45 8.19
N ASP A 203 -12.20 -8.22 8.05
CA ASP A 203 -12.75 -6.95 7.56
C ASP A 203 -12.26 -5.77 8.43
N GLY A 204 -11.89 -4.68 7.77
CA GLY A 204 -11.37 -3.47 8.42
C GLY A 204 -9.86 -3.46 8.67
N VAL A 205 -9.17 -4.60 8.66
CA VAL A 205 -7.70 -4.62 8.85
C VAL A 205 -6.97 -3.93 7.71
N PHE A 206 -7.45 -4.10 6.47
CA PHE A 206 -6.94 -3.39 5.29
C PHE A 206 -8.06 -2.63 4.59
N ASN A 207 -7.80 -1.36 4.27
CA ASN A 207 -8.74 -0.49 3.58
C ASN A 207 -8.00 0.28 2.48
N VAL A 208 -8.69 0.55 1.37
CA VAL A 208 -8.18 1.38 0.27
C VAL A 208 -9.12 2.55 0.03
N VAL A 209 -8.59 3.77 0.12
CA VAL A 209 -9.30 5.01 -0.20
C VAL A 209 -8.63 5.67 -1.39
N ASN A 210 -9.33 5.74 -2.51
CA ASN A 210 -8.86 6.48 -3.68
C ASN A 210 -9.08 7.97 -3.45
N GLY A 211 -8.15 8.82 -3.87
CA GLY A 211 -8.30 10.24 -3.63
C GLY A 211 -7.08 11.06 -4.04
N ASP A 212 -7.27 12.36 -4.00
CA ASP A 212 -6.26 13.37 -4.28
C ASP A 212 -5.72 14.01 -2.97
N LYS A 213 -5.34 15.27 -3.04
CA LYS A 213 -4.80 16.03 -1.90
C LYS A 213 -5.73 16.05 -0.69
N GLU A 214 -7.06 16.11 -0.88
CA GLU A 214 -8.01 16.10 0.22
C GLU A 214 -7.90 14.82 1.06
N ALA A 215 -7.79 13.66 0.39
CA ALA A 215 -7.62 12.38 1.08
C ALA A 215 -6.27 12.28 1.80
N VAL A 216 -5.20 12.84 1.20
CA VAL A 216 -3.87 12.92 1.84
C VAL A 216 -3.93 13.74 3.13
N ASP A 217 -4.49 14.94 3.07
CA ASP A 217 -4.61 15.83 4.22
C ASP A 217 -5.50 15.23 5.32
N ALA A 218 -6.57 14.54 4.92
CA ALA A 218 -7.44 13.84 5.85
C ALA A 218 -6.70 12.74 6.62
N LEU A 219 -5.83 11.93 5.97
CA LEU A 219 -5.00 10.92 6.64
C LEU A 219 -3.99 11.56 7.59
N ILE A 220 -3.33 12.65 7.16
CA ILE A 220 -2.35 13.37 7.98
C ILE A 220 -2.99 13.94 9.26
N ASN A 221 -4.18 14.53 9.12
CA ASN A 221 -4.85 15.22 10.23
C ASN A 221 -5.71 14.30 11.11
N ASN A 222 -5.97 13.06 10.69
CA ASN A 222 -6.76 12.13 11.48
C ASN A 222 -5.95 11.61 12.68
N LYS A 223 -6.43 11.87 13.91
CA LYS A 223 -5.77 11.53 15.16
C LYS A 223 -5.56 10.03 15.41
N ASP A 224 -6.38 9.18 14.78
CA ASP A 224 -6.29 7.73 14.95
C ASP A 224 -5.26 7.10 14.03
N VAL A 225 -4.76 7.81 13.00
CA VAL A 225 -3.61 7.39 12.20
C VAL A 225 -2.34 7.73 12.98
N VAL A 226 -1.57 6.71 13.37
CA VAL A 226 -0.39 6.87 14.23
C VAL A 226 0.94 6.79 13.49
N ALA A 227 0.93 6.23 12.29
CA ALA A 227 2.11 6.12 11.43
C ALA A 227 1.75 6.24 9.96
N MET A 228 2.64 6.86 9.17
CA MET A 228 2.47 7.03 7.73
C MET A 228 3.73 6.64 6.96
N SER A 229 3.52 5.99 5.83
CA SER A 229 4.54 5.75 4.80
C SER A 229 4.16 6.47 3.52
N PHE A 230 5.13 7.08 2.89
CA PHE A 230 4.96 7.81 1.63
C PHE A 230 6.10 7.51 0.67
N VAL A 231 5.77 7.30 -0.59
CA VAL A 231 6.72 7.32 -1.71
C VAL A 231 6.17 8.25 -2.80
N GLY A 232 7.00 9.15 -3.30
CA GLY A 232 6.60 10.07 -4.37
C GLY A 232 7.66 11.15 -4.63
N SER A 233 7.24 12.30 -5.17
CA SER A 233 8.16 13.40 -5.45
C SER A 233 8.71 14.05 -4.17
N THR A 234 9.94 14.56 -4.23
CA THR A 234 10.62 15.18 -3.09
C THR A 234 9.84 16.33 -2.42
N PRO A 235 9.19 17.26 -3.17
CA PRO A 235 8.40 18.31 -2.53
C PRO A 235 7.22 17.75 -1.72
N ILE A 236 6.56 16.70 -2.22
CA ILE A 236 5.44 16.07 -1.51
C ILE A 236 5.95 15.25 -0.33
N ALA A 237 7.08 14.54 -0.46
CA ALA A 237 7.71 13.84 0.65
C ALA A 237 8.02 14.80 1.82
N LYS A 238 8.56 15.99 1.52
CA LYS A 238 8.79 17.04 2.51
C LYS A 238 7.50 17.49 3.17
N TYR A 239 6.47 17.77 2.38
CA TYR A 239 5.14 18.16 2.89
C TYR A 239 4.56 17.10 3.85
N ILE A 240 4.60 15.83 3.46
CA ILE A 240 4.11 14.71 4.27
C ILE A 240 4.90 14.60 5.58
N TYR A 241 6.24 14.65 5.49
CA TYR A 241 7.11 14.56 6.65
C TYR A 241 6.82 15.66 7.67
N GLU A 242 6.83 16.93 7.23
CA GLU A 242 6.61 18.09 8.11
C GLU A 242 5.23 18.06 8.77
N ASN A 243 4.18 17.72 8.01
CA ASN A 243 2.82 17.72 8.56
C ASN A 243 2.53 16.49 9.44
N CYS A 244 3.12 15.34 9.14
CA CYS A 244 3.05 14.18 10.05
C CYS A 244 3.77 14.46 11.37
N ALA A 245 4.97 15.06 11.31
CA ALA A 245 5.72 15.42 12.51
C ALA A 245 4.95 16.42 13.40
N LYS A 246 4.30 17.43 12.80
CA LYS A 246 3.43 18.38 13.53
C LYS A 246 2.24 17.69 14.21
N ASN A 247 1.78 16.56 13.67
CA ASN A 247 0.68 15.76 14.21
C ASN A 247 1.19 14.57 15.06
N GLU A 248 2.46 14.58 15.48
CA GLU A 248 3.07 13.56 16.36
C GLU A 248 3.01 12.12 15.78
N LYS A 249 2.96 11.98 14.46
CA LYS A 249 2.92 10.68 13.78
C LYS A 249 4.31 10.20 13.44
N ARG A 250 4.55 8.90 13.56
CA ARG A 250 5.70 8.27 12.91
C ARG A 250 5.57 8.40 11.40
N VAL A 251 6.65 8.75 10.72
CA VAL A 251 6.62 8.95 9.29
C VAL A 251 7.88 8.43 8.61
N GLN A 252 7.68 7.74 7.48
CA GLN A 252 8.71 7.43 6.52
C GLN A 252 8.30 8.06 5.18
N ALA A 253 8.97 9.12 4.77
CA ALA A 253 8.68 9.84 3.53
C ALA A 253 9.87 9.73 2.58
N LEU A 254 9.69 8.96 1.51
CA LEU A 254 10.71 8.68 0.50
C LEU A 254 10.45 9.55 -0.73
N GLY A 255 11.44 10.38 -1.08
CA GLY A 255 11.41 11.28 -2.23
C GLY A 255 12.15 10.73 -3.43
N GLY A 256 12.52 11.62 -4.37
CA GLY A 256 13.25 11.27 -5.57
C GLY A 256 14.68 10.79 -5.29
N ALA A 257 15.11 9.74 -5.96
CA ALA A 257 16.48 9.26 -5.92
C ALA A 257 17.42 10.13 -6.78
N LYS A 258 18.71 10.04 -6.50
CA LYS A 258 19.83 10.66 -7.24
C LYS A 258 20.91 9.60 -7.49
N ASN A 259 20.55 8.60 -8.29
CA ASN A 259 21.49 7.54 -8.64
C ASN A 259 22.58 8.09 -9.58
N HIS A 260 23.81 7.65 -9.36
CA HIS A 260 24.95 7.98 -10.19
C HIS A 260 25.43 6.71 -10.89
N CYS A 261 25.67 6.80 -12.20
CA CYS A 261 26.24 5.74 -12.99
C CYS A 261 27.61 6.22 -13.54
N VAL A 262 28.65 5.45 -13.28
CA VAL A 262 29.99 5.72 -13.82
C VAL A 262 30.26 4.74 -14.95
N VAL A 263 30.36 5.26 -16.17
CA VAL A 263 30.71 4.49 -17.36
C VAL A 263 32.23 4.60 -17.57
N MET A 264 32.92 3.46 -17.43
CA MET A 264 34.37 3.42 -17.58
C MET A 264 34.77 3.44 -19.07
N PRO A 265 35.96 3.99 -19.43
CA PRO A 265 36.39 4.12 -20.83
C PRO A 265 36.53 2.79 -21.61
N ASP A 266 36.71 1.69 -20.90
CA ASP A 266 36.88 0.33 -21.44
C ASP A 266 35.60 -0.52 -21.42
N CYS A 267 34.44 0.08 -21.13
CA CYS A 267 33.17 -0.64 -21.14
C CYS A 267 32.71 -0.95 -22.57
N ASP A 268 31.86 -1.97 -22.69
CA ASP A 268 31.00 -2.17 -23.88
C ASP A 268 29.88 -1.11 -23.85
N LEU A 269 29.97 -0.13 -24.77
CA LEU A 269 29.02 1.00 -24.79
C LEU A 269 27.60 0.57 -25.12
N ASP A 270 27.42 -0.40 -26.00
CA ASP A 270 26.09 -0.88 -26.38
C ASP A 270 25.40 -1.58 -25.20
N GLN A 271 26.16 -2.38 -24.45
CA GLN A 271 25.65 -3.00 -23.21
C GLN A 271 25.42 -1.99 -22.09
N ALA A 272 26.25 -0.97 -21.98
CA ALA A 272 26.11 0.06 -20.93
C ALA A 272 24.91 0.99 -21.17
N VAL A 273 24.49 1.15 -22.44
CA VAL A 273 23.35 2.00 -22.82
C VAL A 273 22.02 1.23 -22.70
N ASN A 274 22.01 -0.08 -22.95
CA ASN A 274 20.85 -0.95 -22.83
C ASN A 274 20.63 -1.44 -21.39
#